data_604c153d360868ecf6d72d841e7cbc8a
#
_entry.id   604c153d360868ecf6d72d841e7cbc8a
#
_cell.length_a   1.000
_cell.length_b   1.000
_cell.length_c   1.000
_cell.angle_alpha   90.00
_cell.angle_beta   90.00
_cell.angle_gamma   90.00
#
_symmetry.space_group_name_H-M   'P 1'
#
loop_
_entity.id
_entity.type
_entity.pdbx_description
1 polymer ?
#
loop_
_entity_poly.entity_id
_entity_poly.type
_entity_poly.pdbx_seq_one_letter_code
_entity_poly.pdbx_strand_id
1 'polypeptide(L)'
;TPLLGGYAVLEVTEKQLRALAEEPQVEYIEKPKALSFAVYEGKLVSCIPPVQREPLSLTGQGILVGIIDSGIDIYHPDFRKEDGTTRIVGIWDQTAVNEGKMELMPPSGYSFGLFYSEEKINELLQGGGITPAVDASGHGTHVAGIAAGNGRASRGENRGVAYESQLLIVKLGGRTQRDFPQTAELMQAIDFCIRFAAERNQPLALNLSYGNNYGSHTGTSLLETYLDEAALVGRTTICIGSGNEGNLRRHASGQLEAGREKVVEFSVSPYETRLSIQI
;
A
#
# COMPACT_ATOMS: atom_id res chain seq x y z
N THR A 1 6.90 34.20 -4.74
CA THR A 1 8.02 33.28 -4.44
C THR A 1 8.40 32.55 -5.70
N PRO A 2 9.63 32.80 -6.23
CA PRO A 2 10.14 31.99 -7.35
C PRO A 2 10.43 30.56 -6.90
N LEU A 3 10.21 29.61 -7.79
CA LEU A 3 10.47 28.19 -7.62
C LEU A 3 11.46 27.68 -8.69
N LEU A 4 11.89 26.43 -8.55
CA LEU A 4 12.76 25.78 -9.56
C LEU A 4 12.01 25.61 -10.90
N GLY A 5 12.74 25.51 -11.99
CA GLY A 5 12.16 25.22 -13.32
C GLY A 5 11.36 26.36 -13.94
N GLY A 6 11.56 27.62 -13.51
CA GLY A 6 10.85 28.76 -14.07
C GLY A 6 9.45 29.00 -13.49
N TYR A 7 9.05 28.29 -12.45
CA TYR A 7 7.77 28.50 -11.76
C TYR A 7 7.86 29.60 -10.71
N ALA A 8 6.71 30.22 -10.42
CA ALA A 8 6.56 31.15 -9.31
C ALA A 8 5.18 31.08 -8.67
N VAL A 9 5.10 31.27 -7.36
CA VAL A 9 3.84 31.49 -6.63
C VAL A 9 3.69 32.99 -6.38
N LEU A 10 2.56 33.54 -6.84
CA LEU A 10 2.25 34.97 -6.73
C LEU A 10 0.92 35.18 -6.02
N GLU A 11 0.86 36.18 -5.17
CA GLU A 11 -0.38 36.75 -4.66
C GLU A 11 -0.69 38.00 -5.49
N VAL A 12 -1.78 37.97 -6.23
CA VAL A 12 -2.14 39.04 -7.18
C VAL A 12 -3.64 39.34 -7.16
N THR A 13 -3.98 40.58 -7.46
CA THR A 13 -5.36 40.96 -7.71
C THR A 13 -5.81 40.52 -9.09
N GLU A 14 -7.12 40.47 -9.36
CA GLU A 14 -7.66 40.11 -10.67
C GLU A 14 -7.12 41.00 -11.80
N LYS A 15 -6.94 42.29 -11.52
CA LYS A 15 -6.35 43.22 -12.48
C LYS A 15 -4.89 42.89 -12.83
N GLN A 16 -4.11 42.51 -11.82
CA GLN A 16 -2.72 42.06 -12.01
C GLN A 16 -2.64 40.72 -12.71
N LEU A 17 -3.58 39.81 -12.45
CA LEU A 17 -3.65 38.51 -13.12
C LEU A 17 -3.85 38.68 -14.63
N ARG A 18 -4.72 39.58 -15.05
CA ARG A 18 -4.93 39.88 -16.49
C ARG A 18 -3.68 40.47 -17.13
N ALA A 19 -3.00 41.37 -16.45
CA ALA A 19 -1.75 41.95 -16.96
C ALA A 19 -0.64 40.88 -17.07
N LEU A 20 -0.52 39.98 -16.11
CA LEU A 20 0.42 38.85 -16.17
C LEU A 20 0.13 37.88 -17.32
N ALA A 21 -1.14 37.66 -17.64
CA ALA A 21 -1.53 36.78 -18.75
C ALA A 21 -1.17 37.35 -20.15
N GLU A 22 -0.90 38.65 -20.22
CA GLU A 22 -0.47 39.32 -21.44
C GLU A 22 1.06 39.37 -21.63
N GLU A 23 1.82 38.97 -20.57
CA GLU A 23 3.27 38.94 -20.60
C GLU A 23 3.79 37.78 -21.44
N PRO A 24 4.60 38.02 -22.49
CA PRO A 24 5.07 36.95 -23.43
C PRO A 24 5.92 35.86 -22.75
N GLN A 25 6.43 36.11 -21.56
CA GLN A 25 7.26 35.15 -20.81
C GLN A 25 6.41 34.25 -19.91
N VAL A 26 5.12 34.50 -19.79
CA VAL A 26 4.18 33.70 -18.97
C VAL A 26 3.47 32.72 -19.87
N GLU A 27 3.87 31.44 -19.78
CA GLU A 27 3.29 30.37 -20.58
C GLU A 27 1.94 29.90 -20.07
N TYR A 28 1.78 29.88 -18.72
CA TYR A 28 0.58 29.34 -18.09
C TYR A 28 0.39 29.91 -16.69
N ILE A 29 -0.86 30.19 -16.33
CA ILE A 29 -1.25 30.62 -14.99
C ILE A 29 -2.33 29.68 -14.48
N GLU A 30 -2.09 29.09 -13.31
CA GLU A 30 -3.07 28.24 -12.63
C GLU A 30 -3.41 28.81 -11.25
N LYS A 31 -4.69 28.84 -10.92
CA LYS A 31 -5.13 29.12 -9.58
C LYS A 31 -4.83 27.91 -8.67
N PRO A 32 -4.19 28.12 -7.49
CA PRO A 32 -3.97 27.03 -6.55
C PRO A 32 -5.28 26.28 -6.24
N LYS A 33 -5.21 24.96 -6.32
CA LYS A 33 -6.31 24.07 -5.96
C LYS A 33 -6.13 23.62 -4.53
N ALA A 34 -7.23 23.53 -3.80
CA ALA A 34 -7.21 22.91 -2.48
C ALA A 34 -6.81 21.44 -2.61
N LEU A 35 -5.82 21.03 -1.81
CA LEU A 35 -5.47 19.63 -1.67
C LEU A 35 -6.34 19.05 -0.57
N SER A 36 -7.16 18.07 -0.89
CA SER A 36 -7.90 17.27 0.08
C SER A 36 -7.20 15.91 0.26
N PHE A 37 -7.37 15.31 1.44
CA PHE A 37 -6.93 13.94 1.63
C PHE A 37 -7.72 13.03 0.69
N ALA A 38 -7.03 12.33 -0.20
CA ALA A 38 -7.62 11.48 -1.24
C ALA A 38 -8.57 10.39 -0.71
N VAL A 39 -8.42 9.99 0.55
CA VAL A 39 -9.28 9.00 1.23
C VAL A 39 -10.74 9.43 1.30
N TYR A 40 -11.03 10.68 1.66
CA TYR A 40 -12.41 11.16 1.80
C TYR A 40 -13.13 11.16 0.46
N GLU A 41 -12.51 11.74 -0.56
CA GLU A 41 -13.04 11.76 -1.93
C GLU A 41 -13.23 10.33 -2.47
N GLY A 42 -12.21 9.47 -2.33
CA GLY A 42 -12.26 8.07 -2.75
C GLY A 42 -13.39 7.28 -2.09
N LYS A 43 -13.64 7.49 -0.80
CA LYS A 43 -14.77 6.85 -0.09
C LYS A 43 -16.13 7.32 -0.60
N LEU A 44 -16.27 8.60 -0.92
CA LEU A 44 -17.53 9.15 -1.47
C LEU A 44 -17.82 8.58 -2.86
N VAL A 45 -16.82 8.60 -3.74
CA VAL A 45 -16.94 8.09 -5.12
C VAL A 45 -17.23 6.60 -5.13
N SER A 46 -16.65 5.84 -4.19
CA SER A 46 -16.88 4.39 -4.03
C SER A 46 -18.15 4.04 -3.24
N CYS A 47 -18.99 5.01 -2.91
CA CYS A 47 -20.23 4.80 -2.14
C CYS A 47 -20.02 4.09 -0.79
N ILE A 48 -18.87 4.26 -0.14
CA ILE A 48 -18.56 3.64 1.15
C ILE A 48 -19.43 4.19 2.30
N PRO A 49 -19.64 5.52 2.47
CA PRO A 49 -20.37 6.04 3.60
C PRO A 49 -21.82 5.52 3.74
N PRO A 50 -22.59 5.28 2.65
CA PRO A 50 -23.92 4.66 2.77
C PRO A 50 -23.90 3.28 3.41
N VAL A 51 -22.92 2.42 3.09
CA VAL A 51 -22.86 1.04 3.64
C VAL A 51 -22.34 1.00 5.07
N GLN A 52 -21.66 2.06 5.52
CA GLN A 52 -21.19 2.21 6.91
C GLN A 52 -22.30 2.70 7.87
N ARG A 53 -23.45 3.14 7.36
CA ARG A 53 -24.59 3.63 8.15
C ARG A 53 -25.68 2.59 8.28
N GLU A 54 -26.58 2.82 9.23
CA GLU A 54 -27.81 2.03 9.33
C GLU A 54 -28.60 2.04 8.00
N PRO A 55 -29.24 0.91 7.62
CA PRO A 55 -29.35 -0.36 8.38
C PRO A 55 -28.19 -1.34 8.14
N LEU A 56 -27.21 -1.05 7.29
CA LEU A 56 -26.16 -2.01 6.91
C LEU A 56 -25.01 -2.05 7.94
N SER A 57 -24.58 -0.91 8.45
CA SER A 57 -23.53 -0.77 9.48
C SER A 57 -22.26 -1.59 9.22
N LEU A 58 -21.81 -1.64 7.94
CA LEU A 58 -20.64 -2.42 7.54
C LEU A 58 -19.36 -1.65 7.86
N THR A 59 -18.80 -1.89 9.03
CA THR A 59 -17.65 -1.18 9.58
C THR A 59 -16.36 -2.00 9.60
N GLY A 60 -16.43 -3.27 9.19
CA GLY A 60 -15.35 -4.24 9.24
C GLY A 60 -15.24 -5.03 10.54
N GLN A 61 -16.21 -4.92 11.44
CA GLN A 61 -16.22 -5.70 12.67
C GLN A 61 -16.20 -7.21 12.37
N GLY A 62 -15.31 -7.94 13.05
CA GLY A 62 -15.10 -9.38 12.84
C GLY A 62 -14.29 -9.75 11.60
N ILE A 63 -13.87 -8.78 10.80
CA ILE A 63 -13.06 -8.97 9.61
C ILE A 63 -11.57 -8.75 9.94
N LEU A 64 -10.70 -9.56 9.34
CA LEU A 64 -9.26 -9.36 9.35
C LEU A 64 -8.85 -8.61 8.08
N VAL A 65 -8.20 -7.46 8.24
CA VAL A 65 -7.57 -6.75 7.13
C VAL A 65 -6.08 -7.05 7.13
N GLY A 66 -5.62 -7.74 6.10
CA GLY A 66 -4.21 -8.05 5.88
C GLY A 66 -3.54 -6.96 5.04
N ILE A 67 -2.41 -6.44 5.50
CA ILE A 67 -1.61 -5.45 4.78
C ILE A 67 -0.22 -6.03 4.56
N ILE A 68 0.12 -6.29 3.30
CA ILE A 68 1.47 -6.70 2.90
C ILE A 68 2.15 -5.49 2.27
N ASP A 69 3.07 -4.85 3.01
CA ASP A 69 3.63 -3.57 2.62
C ASP A 69 5.03 -3.31 3.23
N SER A 70 5.46 -2.05 3.27
CA SER A 70 6.77 -1.60 3.77
C SER A 70 6.93 -1.64 5.29
N GLY A 71 5.87 -1.87 6.03
CA GLY A 71 5.84 -1.88 7.49
C GLY A 71 4.63 -1.15 8.06
N ILE A 72 4.71 -0.83 9.35
CA ILE A 72 3.62 -0.17 10.10
C ILE A 72 4.18 0.64 11.27
N ASP A 73 3.61 1.80 11.54
CA ASP A 73 3.79 2.50 12.82
C ASP A 73 2.80 1.95 13.85
N ILE A 74 3.26 1.06 14.72
CA ILE A 74 2.43 0.44 15.77
C ILE A 74 1.96 1.45 16.83
N TYR A 75 2.62 2.61 16.95
CA TYR A 75 2.28 3.65 17.92
C TYR A 75 1.20 4.59 17.42
N HIS A 76 0.88 4.56 16.12
CA HIS A 76 -0.13 5.43 15.55
C HIS A 76 -1.51 5.21 16.21
N PRO A 77 -2.18 6.25 16.69
CA PRO A 77 -3.44 6.14 17.44
C PRO A 77 -4.54 5.37 16.69
N ASP A 78 -4.58 5.44 15.36
CA ASP A 78 -5.61 4.81 14.53
C ASP A 78 -5.54 3.28 14.49
N PHE A 79 -4.42 2.69 14.95
CA PHE A 79 -4.26 1.23 15.07
C PHE A 79 -4.40 0.74 16.51
N ARG A 80 -4.88 1.59 17.40
CA ARG A 80 -5.05 1.28 18.83
C ARG A 80 -6.53 1.36 19.23
N LYS A 81 -6.93 0.49 20.17
CA LYS A 81 -8.24 0.51 20.82
C LYS A 81 -8.33 1.69 21.79
N GLU A 82 -9.52 1.96 22.33
CA GLU A 82 -9.74 3.04 23.30
C GLU A 82 -8.95 2.84 24.60
N ASP A 83 -8.79 1.58 25.02
CA ASP A 83 -8.00 1.21 26.19
C ASP A 83 -6.48 1.32 25.99
N GLY A 84 -6.07 1.72 24.78
CA GLY A 84 -4.67 1.88 24.39
C GLY A 84 -3.99 0.60 23.91
N THR A 85 -4.66 -0.55 23.91
CA THR A 85 -4.13 -1.79 23.32
C THR A 85 -4.19 -1.75 21.80
N THR A 86 -3.43 -2.66 21.15
CA THR A 86 -3.37 -2.70 19.70
C THR A 86 -4.61 -3.31 19.06
N ARG A 87 -4.92 -2.91 17.83
CA ARG A 87 -5.86 -3.59 16.91
C ARG A 87 -5.13 -4.55 15.97
N ILE A 88 -3.79 -4.55 16.00
CA ILE A 88 -2.96 -5.41 15.18
C ILE A 88 -2.82 -6.75 15.90
N VAL A 89 -3.36 -7.81 15.31
CA VAL A 89 -3.38 -9.16 15.91
C VAL A 89 -2.13 -9.98 15.59
N GLY A 90 -1.30 -9.51 14.68
CA GLY A 90 -0.02 -10.12 14.35
C GLY A 90 0.78 -9.28 13.37
N ILE A 91 2.09 -9.37 13.50
CA ILE A 91 3.05 -8.78 12.56
C ILE A 91 4.07 -9.84 12.18
N TRP A 92 4.24 -10.09 10.89
CA TRP A 92 5.40 -10.80 10.37
C TRP A 92 6.37 -9.82 9.72
N ASP A 93 7.49 -9.55 10.38
CA ASP A 93 8.56 -8.76 9.80
C ASP A 93 9.53 -9.69 9.05
N GLN A 94 9.40 -9.77 7.74
CA GLN A 94 10.26 -10.61 6.90
C GLN A 94 11.70 -10.10 6.82
N THR A 95 11.95 -8.83 7.18
CA THR A 95 13.29 -8.23 7.16
C THR A 95 14.07 -8.47 8.45
N ALA A 96 13.38 -8.83 9.52
CA ALA A 96 14.00 -9.02 10.83
C ALA A 96 14.82 -10.32 10.90
N VAL A 97 15.97 -10.22 11.52
CA VAL A 97 16.87 -11.35 11.76
C VAL A 97 16.93 -11.63 13.27
N ASN A 98 16.78 -12.90 13.62
CA ASN A 98 16.98 -13.31 15.02
C ASN A 98 18.49 -13.37 15.32
N GLU A 99 19.02 -12.37 16.01
CA GLU A 99 20.43 -12.33 16.44
C GLU A 99 20.72 -13.19 17.67
N GLY A 100 19.84 -14.13 18.00
CA GLY A 100 19.98 -14.99 19.17
C GLY A 100 19.65 -14.32 20.51
N LYS A 101 19.10 -13.10 20.48
CA LYS A 101 18.79 -12.30 21.66
C LYS A 101 17.30 -12.21 21.97
N MET A 102 16.45 -12.72 21.09
CA MET A 102 15.00 -12.60 21.21
C MET A 102 14.34 -13.98 21.22
N GLU A 103 13.32 -14.14 22.06
CA GLU A 103 12.42 -15.30 22.07
C GLU A 103 11.50 -15.38 20.84
N LEU A 104 11.66 -14.45 19.90
CA LEU A 104 10.84 -14.36 18.72
C LEU A 104 11.35 -15.30 17.63
N MET A 105 10.41 -15.98 16.99
CA MET A 105 10.66 -16.94 15.93
C MET A 105 9.90 -16.54 14.66
N PRO A 106 10.30 -17.05 13.49
CA PRO A 106 9.44 -16.98 12.30
C PRO A 106 8.06 -17.58 12.59
N PRO A 107 7.02 -17.19 11.84
CA PRO A 107 5.73 -17.89 11.94
C PRO A 107 5.89 -19.37 11.62
N SER A 108 5.01 -20.21 12.17
CA SER A 108 5.05 -21.67 11.96
C SER A 108 4.98 -22.00 10.45
N GLY A 109 5.88 -22.84 9.99
CA GLY A 109 6.01 -23.24 8.59
C GLY A 109 6.92 -22.34 7.74
N TYR A 110 7.42 -21.24 8.28
CA TYR A 110 8.36 -20.34 7.60
C TYR A 110 9.73 -20.35 8.30
N SER A 111 10.78 -19.98 7.57
CA SER A 111 12.17 -20.13 8.05
C SER A 111 12.93 -18.81 8.16
N PHE A 112 12.25 -17.67 8.05
CA PHE A 112 12.86 -16.34 8.10
C PHE A 112 11.90 -15.30 8.65
N GLY A 113 12.45 -14.13 8.97
CA GLY A 113 11.70 -13.06 9.60
C GLY A 113 11.35 -13.34 11.05
N LEU A 114 10.61 -12.47 11.68
CA LEU A 114 10.14 -12.60 13.05
C LEU A 114 8.64 -12.32 13.14
N PHE A 115 7.95 -13.14 13.94
CA PHE A 115 6.53 -12.96 14.21
C PHE A 115 6.31 -12.33 15.58
N TYR A 116 5.44 -11.31 15.61
CA TYR A 116 5.02 -10.61 16.82
C TYR A 116 3.52 -10.82 17.00
N SER A 117 3.13 -11.47 18.08
CA SER A 117 1.72 -11.65 18.46
C SER A 117 1.10 -10.35 18.98
N GLU A 118 -0.23 -10.32 19.12
CA GLU A 118 -0.97 -9.19 19.72
C GLU A 118 -0.44 -8.87 21.12
N GLU A 119 -0.16 -9.89 21.94
CA GLU A 119 0.39 -9.75 23.29
C GLU A 119 1.75 -9.07 23.24
N LYS A 120 2.63 -9.54 22.34
CA LYS A 120 3.98 -8.96 22.19
C LYS A 120 3.95 -7.53 21.71
N ILE A 121 3.04 -7.19 20.81
CA ILE A 121 2.84 -5.80 20.36
C ILE A 121 2.36 -4.92 21.53
N ASN A 122 1.44 -5.42 22.36
CA ASN A 122 0.96 -4.69 23.54
C ASN A 122 2.07 -4.47 24.58
N GLU A 123 2.97 -5.43 24.80
CA GLU A 123 4.15 -5.24 25.64
C GLU A 123 5.04 -4.10 25.11
N LEU A 124 5.29 -4.08 23.80
CA LEU A 124 6.09 -3.03 23.17
C LEU A 124 5.45 -1.63 23.29
N LEU A 125 4.13 -1.55 23.18
CA LEU A 125 3.39 -0.30 23.38
C LEU A 125 3.49 0.25 24.80
N GLN A 126 3.77 -0.59 25.79
CA GLN A 126 3.99 -0.21 27.19
C GLN A 126 5.43 0.25 27.49
N GLY A 127 6.29 0.25 26.52
CA GLY A 127 7.63 0.82 26.64
C GLY A 127 8.78 -0.17 26.68
N GLY A 128 8.64 -1.31 26.05
CA GLY A 128 9.68 -2.34 26.04
C GLY A 128 10.14 -2.82 24.68
N GLY A 129 11.40 -2.60 24.31
CA GLY A 129 12.07 -3.33 23.25
C GLY A 129 12.15 -2.64 21.89
N ILE A 130 12.51 -3.42 20.86
CA ILE A 130 12.73 -2.95 19.49
C ILE A 130 11.37 -2.94 18.76
N THR A 131 11.03 -1.81 18.16
CA THR A 131 9.81 -1.65 17.35
C THR A 131 9.84 -2.59 16.13
N PRO A 132 8.85 -3.49 15.95
CA PRO A 132 8.79 -4.37 14.81
C PRO A 132 8.38 -3.62 13.54
N ALA A 133 8.76 -4.17 12.41
CA ALA A 133 8.24 -3.78 11.10
C ALA A 133 8.23 -2.26 10.84
N VAL A 134 9.28 -1.55 11.31
CA VAL A 134 9.38 -0.09 11.16
C VAL A 134 9.15 0.32 9.71
N ASP A 135 8.19 1.20 9.50
CA ASP A 135 7.83 1.72 8.18
C ASP A 135 8.65 2.98 7.84
N ALA A 136 9.84 2.76 7.29
CA ALA A 136 10.74 3.86 6.93
C ALA A 136 10.21 4.74 5.78
N SER A 137 9.34 4.20 4.93
CA SER A 137 8.73 4.93 3.81
C SER A 137 7.44 5.66 4.20
N GLY A 138 6.76 5.19 5.24
CA GLY A 138 5.41 5.62 5.62
C GLY A 138 4.29 5.05 4.73
N HIS A 139 4.64 4.29 3.68
CA HIS A 139 3.65 3.80 2.72
C HIS A 139 2.70 2.78 3.32
N GLY A 140 3.21 1.75 4.00
CA GLY A 140 2.40 0.71 4.62
C GLY A 140 1.48 1.27 5.73
N THR A 141 1.99 2.21 6.53
CA THR A 141 1.21 2.92 7.55
C THR A 141 0.05 3.70 6.92
N HIS A 142 0.32 4.40 5.82
CA HIS A 142 -0.70 5.16 5.08
C HIS A 142 -1.76 4.23 4.48
N VAL A 143 -1.35 3.15 3.82
CA VAL A 143 -2.25 2.14 3.24
C VAL A 143 -3.11 1.50 4.32
N ALA A 144 -2.53 1.11 5.46
CA ALA A 144 -3.28 0.55 6.59
C ALA A 144 -4.27 1.55 7.17
N GLY A 145 -3.92 2.83 7.24
CA GLY A 145 -4.81 3.92 7.67
C GLY A 145 -6.03 4.08 6.77
N ILE A 146 -5.82 4.06 5.44
CA ILE A 146 -6.90 4.13 4.44
C ILE A 146 -7.81 2.91 4.55
N ALA A 147 -7.25 1.72 4.65
CA ALA A 147 -8.03 0.49 4.72
C ALA A 147 -8.79 0.34 6.04
N ALA A 148 -8.16 0.61 7.18
CA ALA A 148 -8.64 0.17 8.47
C ALA A 148 -8.39 1.13 9.66
N GLY A 149 -7.85 2.33 9.43
CA GLY A 149 -7.64 3.31 10.50
C GLY A 149 -8.94 3.69 11.19
N ASN A 150 -8.98 3.73 12.53
CA ASN A 150 -10.22 4.08 13.26
C ASN A 150 -10.43 5.59 13.41
N GLY A 151 -9.50 6.41 12.94
CA GLY A 151 -9.61 7.87 12.94
C GLY A 151 -9.38 8.54 14.30
N ARG A 152 -8.80 7.85 15.29
CA ARG A 152 -8.56 8.43 16.62
C ARG A 152 -7.64 9.65 16.58
N ALA A 153 -6.63 9.65 15.71
CA ALA A 153 -5.75 10.79 15.52
C ALA A 153 -6.49 12.06 15.04
N SER A 154 -7.59 11.88 14.32
CA SER A 154 -8.42 12.94 13.74
C SER A 154 -9.79 13.10 14.43
N ARG A 155 -9.97 12.56 15.63
CA ARG A 155 -11.25 12.56 16.35
C ARG A 155 -12.43 11.99 15.55
N GLY A 156 -12.13 11.01 14.68
CA GLY A 156 -13.12 10.31 13.86
C GLY A 156 -13.37 10.89 12.48
N GLU A 157 -12.73 12.00 12.12
CA GLU A 157 -12.91 12.64 10.80
C GLU A 157 -12.31 11.79 9.67
N ASN A 158 -11.10 11.27 9.86
CA ASN A 158 -10.37 10.51 8.84
C ASN A 158 -10.36 9.00 9.12
N ARG A 159 -11.54 8.41 9.27
CA ARG A 159 -11.65 6.95 9.41
C ARG A 159 -11.36 6.26 8.08
N GLY A 160 -10.70 5.10 8.14
CA GLY A 160 -10.55 4.18 7.03
C GLY A 160 -11.89 3.53 6.61
N VAL A 161 -11.81 2.59 5.68
CA VAL A 161 -12.99 1.89 5.17
C VAL A 161 -13.52 0.90 6.22
N ALA A 162 -12.65 0.01 6.73
CA ALA A 162 -12.98 -1.03 7.71
C ALA A 162 -12.47 -0.65 9.12
N TYR A 163 -12.93 0.49 9.65
CA TYR A 163 -12.38 1.11 10.84
C TYR A 163 -12.58 0.31 12.16
N GLU A 164 -13.42 -0.72 12.17
CA GLU A 164 -13.60 -1.64 13.30
C GLU A 164 -12.96 -3.02 13.08
N SER A 165 -12.25 -3.22 11.97
CA SER A 165 -11.54 -4.46 11.69
C SER A 165 -10.33 -4.66 12.59
N GLN A 166 -9.86 -5.90 12.67
CA GLN A 166 -8.51 -6.23 13.14
C GLN A 166 -7.51 -6.15 11.98
N LEU A 167 -6.24 -5.94 12.29
CA LEU A 167 -5.19 -5.85 11.29
C LEU A 167 -4.17 -6.99 11.44
N LEU A 168 -3.74 -7.52 10.31
CA LEU A 168 -2.59 -8.43 10.19
C LEU A 168 -1.58 -7.78 9.25
N ILE A 169 -0.36 -7.61 9.72
CA ILE A 169 0.68 -6.88 8.97
C ILE A 169 1.79 -7.83 8.55
N VAL A 170 2.19 -7.74 7.29
CA VAL A 170 3.44 -8.32 6.83
C VAL A 170 4.31 -7.21 6.27
N LYS A 171 5.44 -6.97 6.93
CA LYS A 171 6.50 -6.15 6.34
C LYS A 171 7.26 -7.00 5.35
N LEU A 172 7.08 -6.68 4.07
CA LEU A 172 7.65 -7.44 2.98
C LEU A 172 9.16 -7.22 2.89
N GLY A 173 9.92 -8.30 2.73
CA GLY A 173 11.36 -8.24 2.58
C GLY A 173 11.98 -9.60 2.33
N GLY A 174 13.24 -9.62 1.92
CA GLY A 174 13.96 -10.84 1.56
C GLY A 174 14.97 -11.28 2.62
N ARG A 175 15.35 -12.56 2.55
CA ARG A 175 16.41 -13.17 3.38
C ARG A 175 17.80 -12.56 3.17
N THR A 176 17.98 -11.86 2.09
CA THR A 176 19.25 -11.20 1.74
C THR A 176 19.05 -9.69 1.74
N GLN A 177 20.12 -8.94 1.97
CA GLN A 177 20.12 -7.47 1.84
C GLN A 177 19.98 -7.05 0.37
N ARG A 178 18.87 -7.45 -0.26
CA ARG A 178 18.47 -6.98 -1.58
C ARG A 178 17.62 -5.75 -1.39
N ASP A 179 17.76 -4.81 -2.29
CA ASP A 179 17.04 -3.53 -2.24
C ASP A 179 15.51 -3.69 -2.36
N PHE A 180 15.03 -4.82 -2.93
CA PHE A 180 13.60 -5.07 -3.16
C PHE A 180 13.19 -6.52 -2.84
N PRO A 181 11.97 -6.73 -2.27
CA PRO A 181 11.38 -8.04 -2.10
C PRO A 181 11.09 -8.70 -3.46
N GLN A 182 11.02 -10.01 -3.47
CA GLN A 182 10.75 -10.82 -4.65
C GLN A 182 9.36 -11.45 -4.58
N THR A 183 8.91 -12.01 -5.70
CA THR A 183 7.61 -12.70 -5.79
C THR A 183 7.51 -13.88 -4.83
N ALA A 184 8.63 -14.54 -4.52
CA ALA A 184 8.66 -15.66 -3.57
C ALA A 184 8.32 -15.22 -2.13
N GLU A 185 8.86 -14.10 -1.67
CA GLU A 185 8.53 -13.52 -0.36
C GLU A 185 7.08 -13.05 -0.31
N LEU A 186 6.58 -12.48 -1.42
CA LEU A 186 5.18 -12.06 -1.53
C LEU A 186 4.23 -13.26 -1.48
N MET A 187 4.50 -14.36 -2.21
CA MET A 187 3.68 -15.58 -2.15
C MET A 187 3.63 -16.16 -0.74
N GLN A 188 4.76 -16.19 -0.02
CA GLN A 188 4.79 -16.64 1.37
C GLN A 188 4.02 -15.71 2.30
N ALA A 189 4.06 -14.41 2.08
CA ALA A 189 3.27 -13.44 2.84
C ALA A 189 1.77 -13.64 2.66
N ILE A 190 1.33 -13.91 1.44
CA ILE A 190 -0.07 -14.21 1.11
C ILE A 190 -0.52 -15.52 1.78
N ASP A 191 0.27 -16.58 1.63
CA ASP A 191 0.00 -17.88 2.27
C ASP A 191 -0.12 -17.74 3.80
N PHE A 192 0.81 -17.01 4.42
CA PHE A 192 0.76 -16.72 5.86
C PHE A 192 -0.55 -16.02 6.26
N CYS A 193 -0.94 -14.96 5.56
CA CYS A 193 -2.16 -14.22 5.89
C CYS A 193 -3.41 -15.09 5.80
N ILE A 194 -3.49 -15.94 4.77
CA ILE A 194 -4.63 -16.84 4.57
C ILE A 194 -4.69 -17.91 5.66
N ARG A 195 -3.56 -18.55 6.00
CA ARG A 195 -3.49 -19.53 7.09
C ARG A 195 -3.84 -18.92 8.44
N PHE A 196 -3.27 -17.76 8.74
CA PHE A 196 -3.55 -17.03 9.97
C PHE A 196 -5.04 -16.71 10.12
N ALA A 197 -5.69 -16.24 9.04
CA ALA A 197 -7.12 -15.97 9.04
C ALA A 197 -7.96 -17.25 9.19
N ALA A 198 -7.55 -18.36 8.53
CA ALA A 198 -8.22 -19.64 8.62
C ALA A 198 -8.17 -20.24 10.04
N GLU A 199 -7.00 -20.21 10.71
CA GLU A 199 -6.84 -20.65 12.09
C GLU A 199 -7.73 -19.88 13.07
N ARG A 200 -7.98 -18.59 12.79
CA ARG A 200 -8.88 -17.73 13.57
C ARG A 200 -10.34 -17.81 13.13
N ASN A 201 -10.65 -18.59 12.10
CA ASN A 201 -11.97 -18.64 11.48
C ASN A 201 -12.53 -17.26 11.10
N GLN A 202 -11.67 -16.35 10.68
CA GLN A 202 -12.01 -14.97 10.31
C GLN A 202 -12.01 -14.77 8.78
N PRO A 203 -12.95 -14.01 8.21
CA PRO A 203 -12.85 -13.54 6.83
C PRO A 203 -11.64 -12.61 6.69
N LEU A 204 -10.94 -12.71 5.56
CA LEU A 204 -9.75 -11.92 5.24
C LEU A 204 -10.00 -11.00 4.05
N ALA A 205 -9.71 -9.72 4.23
CA ALA A 205 -9.53 -8.76 3.15
C ALA A 205 -8.02 -8.42 3.07
N LEU A 206 -7.35 -8.88 2.03
CA LEU A 206 -5.91 -8.74 1.84
C LEU A 206 -5.60 -7.63 0.85
N ASN A 207 -4.77 -6.67 1.24
CA ASN A 207 -4.30 -5.59 0.38
C ASN A 207 -2.85 -5.82 -0.05
N LEU A 208 -2.62 -5.75 -1.37
CA LEU A 208 -1.33 -5.81 -2.01
C LEU A 208 -1.08 -4.51 -2.76
N SER A 209 -0.29 -3.62 -2.16
CA SER A 209 0.12 -2.35 -2.77
C SER A 209 1.57 -2.41 -3.27
N TYR A 210 1.99 -3.59 -3.69
CA TYR A 210 3.27 -3.89 -4.31
C TYR A 210 3.05 -4.48 -5.69
N GLY A 211 3.92 -4.13 -6.62
CA GLY A 211 3.87 -4.68 -7.97
C GLY A 211 5.12 -4.35 -8.77
N ASN A 212 5.18 -4.89 -9.95
CA ASN A 212 6.17 -4.58 -10.97
C ASN A 212 5.49 -4.64 -12.35
N ASN A 213 6.21 -4.16 -13.37
CA ASN A 213 5.72 -4.19 -14.75
C ASN A 213 6.34 -5.34 -15.56
N TYR A 214 6.82 -6.38 -14.86
CA TYR A 214 7.38 -7.57 -15.52
C TYR A 214 6.31 -8.65 -15.72
N GLY A 215 6.45 -9.40 -16.80
CA GLY A 215 5.57 -10.52 -17.12
C GLY A 215 4.80 -10.31 -18.41
N SER A 216 4.04 -11.32 -18.80
CA SER A 216 3.28 -11.34 -20.05
C SER A 216 2.07 -10.40 -20.06
N HIS A 217 1.66 -9.88 -18.93
CA HIS A 217 0.42 -9.11 -18.72
C HIS A 217 -0.86 -9.85 -19.14
N THR A 218 -0.81 -11.19 -19.12
CA THR A 218 -1.92 -12.09 -19.52
C THR A 218 -2.55 -12.85 -18.35
N GLY A 219 -2.09 -12.59 -17.12
CA GLY A 219 -2.58 -13.31 -15.94
C GLY A 219 -2.03 -14.75 -15.79
N THR A 220 -0.95 -15.09 -16.48
CA THR A 220 -0.43 -16.46 -16.55
C THR A 220 0.92 -16.68 -15.88
N SER A 221 1.48 -15.67 -15.22
CA SER A 221 2.69 -15.87 -14.41
C SER A 221 2.40 -16.73 -13.18
N LEU A 222 3.44 -17.32 -12.60
CA LEU A 222 3.28 -18.17 -11.41
C LEU A 222 2.64 -17.42 -10.24
N LEU A 223 2.98 -16.15 -10.04
CA LEU A 223 2.35 -15.32 -9.01
C LEU A 223 0.87 -15.08 -9.30
N GLU A 224 0.51 -14.79 -10.55
CA GLU A 224 -0.87 -14.50 -10.94
C GLU A 224 -1.76 -15.75 -10.78
N THR A 225 -1.31 -16.90 -11.27
CA THR A 225 -2.04 -18.17 -11.08
C THR A 225 -2.15 -18.57 -9.60
N TYR A 226 -1.10 -18.32 -8.81
CA TYR A 226 -1.16 -18.53 -7.37
C TYR A 226 -2.18 -17.63 -6.68
N LEU A 227 -2.28 -16.36 -7.08
CA LEU A 227 -3.27 -15.42 -6.54
C LEU A 227 -4.70 -15.86 -6.86
N ASP A 228 -4.95 -16.37 -8.05
CA ASP A 228 -6.27 -16.90 -8.43
C ASP A 228 -6.66 -18.09 -7.54
N GLU A 229 -5.75 -19.03 -7.31
CA GLU A 229 -5.98 -20.16 -6.41
C GLU A 229 -6.14 -19.70 -4.94
N ALA A 230 -5.29 -18.79 -4.48
CA ALA A 230 -5.33 -18.25 -3.12
C ALA A 230 -6.66 -17.53 -2.81
N ALA A 231 -7.21 -16.83 -3.79
CA ALA A 231 -8.50 -16.14 -3.65
C ALA A 231 -9.70 -17.09 -3.49
N LEU A 232 -9.54 -18.38 -3.86
CA LEU A 232 -10.57 -19.40 -3.66
C LEU A 232 -10.53 -20.05 -2.28
N VAL A 233 -9.48 -19.78 -1.49
CA VAL A 233 -9.32 -20.41 -0.17
C VAL A 233 -10.09 -19.64 0.90
N GLY A 234 -10.97 -20.34 1.57
CA GLY A 234 -11.73 -19.79 2.70
C GLY A 234 -12.66 -18.62 2.33
N ARG A 235 -12.67 -17.60 3.19
CA ARG A 235 -13.42 -16.35 3.01
C ARG A 235 -12.45 -15.21 2.75
N THR A 236 -11.68 -15.34 1.67
CA THR A 236 -10.59 -14.42 1.33
C THR A 236 -10.96 -13.53 0.15
N THR A 237 -10.70 -12.25 0.26
CA THR A 237 -10.74 -11.27 -0.84
C THR A 237 -9.35 -10.66 -0.97
N ILE A 238 -8.78 -10.68 -2.16
CA ILE A 238 -7.46 -10.09 -2.44
C ILE A 238 -7.65 -8.86 -3.32
N CYS A 239 -7.15 -7.71 -2.85
CA CYS A 239 -7.16 -6.44 -3.56
C CYS A 239 -5.75 -6.08 -3.99
N ILE A 240 -5.54 -5.85 -5.27
CA ILE A 240 -4.23 -5.57 -5.86
C ILE A 240 -4.25 -4.19 -6.52
N GLY A 241 -3.27 -3.36 -6.20
CA GLY A 241 -3.08 -2.07 -6.85
C GLY A 241 -2.61 -2.24 -8.30
N SER A 242 -3.23 -1.52 -9.22
CA SER A 242 -2.91 -1.57 -10.66
C SER A 242 -1.67 -0.75 -11.05
N GLY A 243 -0.99 -0.11 -10.10
CA GLY A 243 0.19 0.73 -10.32
C GLY A 243 -0.12 2.21 -10.51
N ASN A 244 0.94 3.02 -10.55
CA ASN A 244 0.87 4.48 -10.61
C ASN A 244 1.44 5.04 -11.93
N GLU A 245 1.80 4.17 -12.87
CA GLU A 245 2.58 4.53 -14.07
C GLU A 245 1.72 4.74 -15.34
N GLY A 246 0.41 4.88 -15.20
CA GLY A 246 -0.51 5.00 -16.35
C GLY A 246 -0.19 6.14 -17.31
N ASN A 247 0.46 7.21 -16.84
CA ASN A 247 0.88 8.35 -17.65
C ASN A 247 2.33 8.25 -18.16
N LEU A 248 3.09 7.23 -17.77
CA LEU A 248 4.51 7.11 -18.11
C LEU A 248 4.80 6.47 -19.48
N ARG A 249 3.76 6.14 -20.24
CA ARG A 249 3.89 5.57 -21.59
C ARG A 249 4.84 4.36 -21.66
N ARG A 250 4.74 3.46 -20.66
CA ARG A 250 5.63 2.29 -20.53
C ARG A 250 5.18 1.10 -21.41
N HIS A 251 4.14 1.24 -22.20
CA HIS A 251 3.69 0.20 -23.13
C HIS A 251 3.34 0.80 -24.49
N ALA A 252 3.49 -0.01 -25.51
CA ALA A 252 3.00 0.26 -26.86
C ALA A 252 2.22 -0.94 -27.35
N SER A 253 1.15 -0.70 -28.08
CA SER A 253 0.37 -1.75 -28.73
C SER A 253 0.21 -1.46 -30.22
N GLY A 254 -0.05 -2.48 -31.01
CA GLY A 254 -0.27 -2.33 -32.43
C GLY A 254 -0.42 -3.68 -33.12
N GLN A 255 -0.82 -3.61 -34.40
CA GLN A 255 -0.89 -4.79 -35.27
C GLN A 255 0.34 -4.85 -36.15
N LEU A 256 0.88 -6.02 -36.34
CA LEU A 256 1.97 -6.32 -37.27
C LEU A 256 1.48 -7.32 -38.32
N GLU A 257 1.45 -6.90 -39.56
CA GLU A 257 1.07 -7.76 -40.69
C GLU A 257 2.24 -8.68 -41.06
N ALA A 258 1.93 -9.87 -41.54
CA ALA A 258 2.96 -10.84 -41.97
C ALA A 258 3.85 -10.21 -43.07
N GLY A 259 5.16 -10.31 -42.87
CA GLY A 259 6.15 -9.75 -43.82
C GLY A 259 6.32 -8.23 -43.73
N ARG A 260 5.74 -7.57 -42.73
CA ARG A 260 5.94 -6.12 -42.47
C ARG A 260 6.81 -5.93 -41.24
N GLU A 261 7.49 -4.81 -41.21
CA GLU A 261 8.23 -4.31 -40.05
C GLU A 261 7.53 -3.09 -39.46
N LYS A 262 7.55 -2.99 -38.12
CA LYS A 262 7.08 -1.84 -37.39
C LYS A 262 8.17 -1.38 -36.43
N VAL A 263 8.59 -0.14 -36.56
CA VAL A 263 9.57 0.47 -35.67
C VAL A 263 8.84 1.12 -34.50
N VAL A 264 9.26 0.82 -33.28
CA VAL A 264 8.79 1.48 -32.06
C VAL A 264 10.00 2.20 -31.44
N GLU A 265 9.92 3.50 -31.33
CA GLU A 265 10.92 4.32 -30.67
C GLU A 265 10.60 4.46 -29.18
N PHE A 266 11.61 4.34 -28.35
CA PHE A 266 11.50 4.60 -26.92
C PHE A 266 12.74 5.36 -26.43
N SER A 267 12.59 6.10 -25.33
CA SER A 267 13.69 6.79 -24.68
C SER A 267 13.95 6.16 -23.31
N VAL A 268 15.24 6.06 -22.97
CA VAL A 268 15.70 5.59 -21.67
C VAL A 268 16.26 6.80 -20.91
N SER A 269 15.82 6.97 -19.66
CA SER A 269 16.37 8.02 -18.81
C SER A 269 17.87 7.82 -18.58
N PRO A 270 18.66 8.90 -18.53
CA PRO A 270 20.12 8.81 -18.28
C PRO A 270 20.47 8.20 -16.91
N TYR A 271 19.50 8.09 -16.02
CA TYR A 271 19.65 7.49 -14.68
C TYR A 271 19.21 6.02 -14.59
N GLU A 272 18.65 5.47 -15.68
CA GLU A 272 18.25 4.07 -15.73
C GLU A 272 19.48 3.17 -15.91
N THR A 273 19.63 2.23 -14.99
CA THR A 273 20.74 1.26 -15.00
C THR A 273 20.35 -0.08 -15.61
N ARG A 274 19.08 -0.30 -15.87
CA ARG A 274 18.54 -1.54 -16.44
C ARG A 274 17.39 -1.22 -17.38
N LEU A 275 17.32 -1.95 -18.49
CA LEU A 275 16.22 -1.92 -19.45
C LEU A 275 15.71 -3.35 -19.64
N SER A 276 14.40 -3.53 -19.52
CA SER A 276 13.69 -4.78 -19.88
C SER A 276 12.65 -4.45 -20.94
N ILE A 277 12.74 -5.11 -22.08
CA ILE A 277 11.75 -5.01 -23.16
C ILE A 277 11.08 -6.38 -23.25
N GLN A 278 9.76 -6.40 -23.17
CA GLN A 278 8.95 -7.61 -23.33
C GLN A 278 8.11 -7.46 -24.60
N ILE A 279 8.12 -8.48 -25.47
CA ILE A 279 7.44 -8.51 -26.77
C ILE A 279 6.54 -9.73 -26.82
#